data_9e4d41fe6bcc65544ef18fb434f0424a
#
_entry.id   9e4d41fe6bcc65544ef18fb434f0424a
#
_cell.length_a   1.000
_cell.length_b   1.000
_cell.length_c   1.000
_cell.angle_alpha   90.00
_cell.angle_beta   90.00
_cell.angle_gamma   90.00
#
_symmetry.space_group_name_H-M   'P 1'
#
loop_
_entity.id
_entity.type
_entity.pdbx_description
1 polymer ?
#
loop_
_entity_poly.entity_id
_entity_poly.type
_entity_poly.pdbx_seq_one_letter_code
_entity_poly.pdbx_strand_id
1 'polypeptide(L)'
;MQGLAIRHWRHVNRVKQEALAEMLGVSRVAVSKWEGGKSYPSKAVALRLADVMGGVHNGKLKAEAMFLAPQQQIKALFRGRSMQLVGVSAGFSMVWPEMTAFMGENMRKHLTGEAQSYADGGDLLREAAAGELLMVSGVSNRLVNLGDMPDEAIRLRWHAIIRHFD
;
A
#
# COMPACT_ATOMS: atom_id res chain seq x y z
N MET A 1 5.34 19.14 -10.22
CA MET A 1 5.51 17.95 -9.37
C MET A 1 5.29 16.62 -10.10
N GLN A 2 4.31 16.48 -11.01
CA GLN A 2 4.02 15.20 -11.71
C GLN A 2 5.17 14.67 -12.59
N GLY A 3 5.89 15.53 -13.31
CA GLY A 3 6.96 15.11 -14.21
C GLY A 3 8.16 14.47 -13.51
N LEU A 4 8.53 14.98 -12.35
CA LEU A 4 9.60 14.41 -11.52
C LEU A 4 9.22 13.03 -11.00
N ALA A 5 7.95 12.82 -10.63
CA ALA A 5 7.46 11.50 -10.19
C ALA A 5 7.51 10.46 -11.31
N ILE A 6 7.14 10.84 -12.56
CA ILE A 6 7.23 9.96 -13.73
C ILE A 6 8.69 9.57 -13.98
N ARG A 7 9.59 10.54 -13.97
CA ARG A 7 11.02 10.32 -14.17
C ARG A 7 11.61 9.42 -13.09
N HIS A 8 11.30 9.70 -11.82
CA HIS A 8 11.76 8.91 -10.68
C HIS A 8 11.30 7.45 -10.80
N TRP A 9 9.98 7.23 -10.98
CA TRP A 9 9.40 5.89 -11.16
C TRP A 9 10.09 5.11 -12.29
N ARG A 10 10.29 5.76 -13.44
CA ARG A 10 10.94 5.14 -14.59
C ARG A 10 12.39 4.72 -14.30
N HIS A 11 13.15 5.56 -13.62
CA HIS A 11 14.54 5.25 -13.24
C HIS A 11 14.61 4.09 -12.26
N VAL A 12 13.79 4.11 -11.23
CA VAL A 12 13.70 3.05 -10.22
C VAL A 12 13.34 1.70 -10.86
N ASN A 13 12.39 1.71 -11.78
CA ASN A 13 11.94 0.50 -12.45
C ASN A 13 12.78 0.14 -13.70
N ARG A 14 13.88 0.88 -13.96
CA ARG A 14 14.79 0.69 -15.10
C ARG A 14 14.08 0.71 -16.45
N VAL A 15 13.01 1.47 -16.57
CA VAL A 15 12.22 1.65 -17.79
C VAL A 15 12.78 2.80 -18.60
N LYS A 16 13.09 2.60 -19.89
CA LYS A 16 13.49 3.68 -20.80
C LYS A 16 12.29 4.55 -21.17
N GLN A 17 12.53 5.82 -21.58
CA GLN A 17 11.45 6.71 -22.04
C GLN A 17 10.67 6.11 -23.23
N GLU A 18 11.36 5.42 -24.14
CA GLU A 18 10.77 4.71 -25.26
C GLU A 18 9.79 3.63 -24.80
N ALA A 19 10.22 2.79 -23.87
CA ALA A 19 9.39 1.71 -23.35
C ALA A 19 8.15 2.24 -22.60
N LEU A 20 8.29 3.30 -21.80
CA LEU A 20 7.13 3.94 -21.17
C LEU A 20 6.19 4.56 -22.21
N ALA A 21 6.72 5.18 -23.27
CA ALA A 21 5.93 5.74 -24.36
C ALA A 21 5.11 4.66 -25.07
N GLU A 22 5.72 3.51 -25.34
CA GLU A 22 5.06 2.34 -25.94
C GLU A 22 3.93 1.80 -25.05
N MET A 23 4.20 1.60 -23.75
CA MET A 23 3.19 1.16 -22.76
C MET A 23 1.98 2.10 -22.70
N LEU A 24 2.20 3.40 -22.91
CA LEU A 24 1.16 4.42 -22.85
C LEU A 24 0.49 4.72 -24.22
N GLY A 25 1.03 4.19 -25.31
CA GLY A 25 0.57 4.49 -26.66
C GLY A 25 0.80 5.96 -27.04
N VAL A 26 1.96 6.54 -26.69
CA VAL A 26 2.34 7.93 -26.96
C VAL A 26 3.74 8.02 -27.54
N SER A 27 4.15 9.20 -27.99
CA SER A 27 5.53 9.40 -28.46
C SER A 27 6.52 9.55 -27.30
N ARG A 28 7.78 9.12 -27.49
CA ARG A 28 8.88 9.39 -26.56
C ARG A 28 9.02 10.88 -26.22
N VAL A 29 8.80 11.74 -27.23
CA VAL A 29 8.87 13.20 -27.06
C VAL A 29 7.83 13.68 -26.06
N ALA A 30 6.63 13.10 -26.03
CA ALA A 30 5.61 13.43 -25.04
C ALA A 30 6.09 13.08 -23.61
N VAL A 31 6.63 11.88 -23.40
CA VAL A 31 7.19 11.47 -22.12
C VAL A 31 8.31 12.40 -21.65
N SER A 32 9.24 12.73 -22.56
CA SER A 32 10.33 13.67 -22.28
C SER A 32 9.83 15.07 -21.88
N LYS A 33 8.79 15.58 -22.54
CA LYS A 33 8.17 16.87 -22.21
C LYS A 33 7.50 16.85 -20.84
N TRP A 34 6.84 15.75 -20.47
CA TRP A 34 6.22 15.59 -19.15
C TRP A 34 7.26 15.54 -18.04
N GLU A 35 8.31 14.74 -18.22
CA GLU A 35 9.42 14.65 -17.25
C GLU A 35 10.15 15.98 -17.05
N GLY A 36 10.27 16.76 -18.11
CA GLY A 36 10.84 18.10 -18.08
C GLY A 36 9.88 19.22 -17.64
N GLY A 37 8.63 18.88 -17.28
CA GLY A 37 7.61 19.85 -16.85
C GLY A 37 7.11 20.79 -17.94
N LYS A 38 7.40 20.50 -19.23
CA LYS A 38 7.03 21.34 -20.38
C LYS A 38 5.59 21.11 -20.86
N SER A 39 5.00 20.00 -20.48
CA SER A 39 3.59 19.66 -20.74
C SER A 39 3.11 18.62 -19.76
N TYR A 40 1.79 18.30 -19.81
CA TYR A 40 1.17 17.31 -18.94
C TYR A 40 0.45 16.26 -19.80
N PRO A 41 0.34 14.99 -19.32
CA PRO A 41 -0.46 13.98 -20.00
C PRO A 41 -1.94 14.37 -19.97
N SER A 42 -2.67 14.02 -21.05
CA SER A 42 -4.12 14.14 -21.06
C SER A 42 -4.75 13.26 -19.98
N LYS A 43 -6.01 13.53 -19.62
CA LYS A 43 -6.73 12.76 -18.59
C LYS A 43 -6.72 11.24 -18.88
N ALA A 44 -6.93 10.86 -20.15
CA ALA A 44 -6.92 9.45 -20.56
C ALA A 44 -5.54 8.82 -20.45
N VAL A 45 -4.48 9.56 -20.78
CA VAL A 45 -3.09 9.08 -20.64
C VAL A 45 -2.67 9.05 -19.18
N ALA A 46 -3.11 10.01 -18.38
CA ALA A 46 -2.82 10.05 -16.93
C ALA A 46 -3.41 8.83 -16.20
N LEU A 47 -4.61 8.36 -16.60
CA LEU A 47 -5.19 7.12 -16.07
C LEU A 47 -4.34 5.91 -16.45
N ARG A 48 -3.97 5.75 -17.73
CA ARG A 48 -3.07 4.66 -18.15
C ARG A 48 -1.71 4.72 -17.47
N LEU A 49 -1.17 5.93 -17.27
CA LEU A 49 0.08 6.13 -16.55
C LEU A 49 -0.05 5.67 -15.09
N ALA A 50 -1.14 5.99 -14.42
CA ALA A 50 -1.42 5.52 -13.08
C ALA A 50 -1.53 3.99 -13.01
N ASP A 51 -2.15 3.36 -14.00
CA ASP A 51 -2.23 1.90 -14.10
C ASP A 51 -0.86 1.27 -14.33
N VAL A 52 -0.04 1.82 -15.22
CA VAL A 52 1.32 1.35 -15.50
C VAL A 52 2.19 1.50 -14.25
N MET A 53 2.17 2.67 -13.62
CA MET A 53 2.95 2.94 -12.42
C MET A 53 2.47 2.09 -11.23
N GLY A 54 1.16 1.91 -11.10
CA GLY A 54 0.55 1.07 -10.08
C GLY A 54 0.74 -0.43 -10.33
N GLY A 55 0.84 -0.86 -11.58
CA GLY A 55 0.99 -2.27 -11.96
C GLY A 55 2.27 -2.91 -11.42
N VAL A 56 3.40 -2.19 -11.44
CA VAL A 56 4.67 -2.68 -10.86
C VAL A 56 4.57 -2.76 -9.33
N HIS A 57 3.98 -1.76 -8.70
CA HIS A 57 3.74 -1.78 -7.26
C HIS A 57 2.76 -2.90 -6.87
N ASN A 58 1.72 -3.12 -7.66
CA ASN A 58 0.78 -4.22 -7.45
C ASN A 58 1.45 -5.59 -7.62
N GLY A 59 2.41 -5.73 -8.55
CA GLY A 59 3.18 -6.95 -8.74
C GLY A 59 4.05 -7.27 -7.52
N LYS A 60 4.79 -6.31 -6.99
CA LYS A 60 5.58 -6.47 -5.77
C LYS A 60 4.69 -6.79 -4.56
N LEU A 61 3.60 -6.06 -4.42
CA LEU A 61 2.65 -6.26 -3.33
C LEU A 61 1.95 -7.63 -3.40
N LYS A 62 1.62 -8.08 -4.61
CA LYS A 62 1.08 -9.44 -4.84
C LYS A 62 2.08 -10.53 -4.48
N ALA A 63 3.35 -10.35 -4.83
CA ALA A 63 4.41 -11.28 -4.46
C ALA A 63 4.58 -11.34 -2.93
N GLU A 64 4.55 -10.21 -2.23
CA GLU A 64 4.57 -10.16 -0.77
C GLU A 64 3.35 -10.87 -0.16
N ALA A 65 2.16 -10.66 -0.70
CA ALA A 65 0.95 -11.35 -0.25
C ALA A 65 1.03 -12.87 -0.46
N MET A 66 1.56 -13.32 -1.60
CA MET A 66 1.79 -14.75 -1.87
C MET A 66 2.83 -15.35 -0.93
N PHE A 67 3.91 -14.63 -0.62
CA PHE A 67 4.91 -15.06 0.34
C PHE A 67 4.36 -15.13 1.78
N LEU A 68 3.46 -14.20 2.12
CA LEU A 68 2.81 -14.13 3.42
C LEU A 68 1.83 -15.29 3.64
N ALA A 69 1.06 -15.64 2.61
CA ALA A 69 -0.10 -16.55 2.72
C ALA A 69 0.19 -17.89 3.43
N PRO A 70 1.29 -18.63 3.19
CA PRO A 70 1.53 -19.92 3.83
C PRO A 70 2.09 -19.81 5.26
N GLN A 71 2.39 -18.61 5.76
CA GLN A 71 3.03 -18.44 7.07
C GLN A 71 2.06 -18.72 8.21
N GLN A 72 2.56 -19.44 9.24
CA GLN A 72 1.77 -19.78 10.43
C GLN A 72 1.70 -18.66 11.48
N GLN A 73 2.59 -17.69 11.39
CA GLN A 73 2.55 -16.50 12.25
C GLN A 73 1.36 -15.61 11.87
N ILE A 74 0.78 -14.94 12.85
CA ILE A 74 -0.33 -14.00 12.63
C ILE A 74 0.21 -12.74 11.95
N LYS A 75 -0.04 -12.59 10.66
CA LYS A 75 0.41 -11.46 9.84
C LYS A 75 -0.67 -11.00 8.89
N ALA A 76 -0.76 -9.69 8.71
CA ALA A 76 -1.59 -9.06 7.69
C ALA A 76 -0.76 -8.01 6.92
N LEU A 77 -1.06 -7.87 5.63
CA LEU A 77 -0.44 -6.91 4.74
C LEU A 77 -1.46 -5.84 4.35
N PHE A 78 -1.12 -4.60 4.65
CA PHE A 78 -1.95 -3.44 4.33
C PHE A 78 -1.24 -2.55 3.32
N ARG A 79 -2.01 -1.87 2.47
CA ARG A 79 -1.52 -0.92 1.48
C ARG A 79 -2.00 0.49 1.75
N GLY A 80 -1.03 1.42 1.73
CA GLY A 80 -1.27 2.85 1.70
C GLY A 80 -2.00 3.41 2.92
N ARG A 81 -2.34 4.68 2.84
CA ARG A 81 -3.01 5.42 3.91
C ARG A 81 -4.44 4.94 4.20
N SER A 82 -5.09 4.31 3.23
CA SER A 82 -6.41 3.70 3.42
C SER A 82 -6.37 2.41 4.23
N MET A 83 -5.18 1.88 4.51
CA MET A 83 -4.98 0.57 5.14
C MET A 83 -5.80 -0.53 4.43
N GLN A 84 -5.71 -0.54 3.09
CA GLN A 84 -6.37 -1.57 2.32
C GLN A 84 -5.77 -2.94 2.64
N LEU A 85 -6.58 -3.89 3.10
CA LEU A 85 -6.12 -5.24 3.39
C LEU A 85 -5.79 -5.98 2.09
N VAL A 86 -4.53 -6.36 1.89
CA VAL A 86 -4.03 -6.95 0.64
C VAL A 86 -3.72 -8.42 0.79
N GLY A 87 -3.35 -8.86 1.98
CA GLY A 87 -3.01 -10.25 2.23
C GLY A 87 -3.03 -10.56 3.71
N VAL A 88 -3.31 -11.81 4.02
CA VAL A 88 -3.23 -12.39 5.37
C VAL A 88 -2.50 -13.71 5.32
N SER A 89 -1.84 -14.07 6.42
CA SER A 89 -1.19 -15.35 6.58
C SER A 89 -2.20 -16.45 6.97
N ALA A 90 -1.80 -17.72 6.84
CA ALA A 90 -2.58 -18.86 7.32
C ALA A 90 -2.85 -18.72 8.83
N GLY A 91 -1.84 -18.36 9.63
CA GLY A 91 -2.02 -18.16 11.06
C GLY A 91 -3.00 -17.03 11.40
N PHE A 92 -3.03 -15.95 10.61
CA PHE A 92 -4.02 -14.89 10.78
C PHE A 92 -5.45 -15.40 10.48
N SER A 93 -5.63 -16.12 9.36
CA SER A 93 -6.93 -16.65 8.96
C SER A 93 -7.48 -17.71 9.93
N MET A 94 -6.60 -18.42 10.64
CA MET A 94 -7.02 -19.36 11.68
C MET A 94 -7.59 -18.65 12.91
N VAL A 95 -7.03 -17.51 13.28
CA VAL A 95 -7.47 -16.76 14.47
C VAL A 95 -8.65 -15.85 14.16
N TRP A 96 -8.67 -15.26 12.98
CA TRP A 96 -9.72 -14.32 12.53
C TRP A 96 -10.22 -14.66 11.13
N PRO A 97 -10.93 -15.76 10.95
CA PRO A 97 -11.42 -16.18 9.63
C PRO A 97 -12.34 -15.13 8.98
N GLU A 98 -13.11 -14.37 9.76
CA GLU A 98 -14.04 -13.34 9.29
C GLU A 98 -13.29 -12.19 8.59
N MET A 99 -12.05 -11.91 9.01
CA MET A 99 -11.23 -10.86 8.41
C MET A 99 -10.88 -11.13 6.94
N THR A 100 -10.93 -12.39 6.51
CA THR A 100 -10.66 -12.74 5.11
C THR A 100 -11.71 -12.18 4.15
N ALA A 101 -12.94 -11.96 4.62
CA ALA A 101 -14.01 -11.35 3.84
C ALA A 101 -13.72 -9.88 3.48
N PHE A 102 -12.81 -9.23 4.21
CA PHE A 102 -12.41 -7.84 3.99
C PHE A 102 -11.21 -7.67 3.05
N MET A 103 -10.78 -8.75 2.37
CA MET A 103 -9.70 -8.65 1.39
C MET A 103 -10.05 -7.63 0.31
N GLY A 104 -9.15 -6.68 0.11
CA GLY A 104 -9.34 -5.55 -0.81
C GLY A 104 -10.06 -4.34 -0.22
N GLU A 105 -10.64 -4.47 0.97
CA GLU A 105 -11.39 -3.41 1.64
C GLU A 105 -10.47 -2.39 2.34
N ASN A 106 -10.99 -1.17 2.49
CA ASN A 106 -10.39 -0.14 3.31
C ASN A 106 -10.69 -0.42 4.79
N MET A 107 -9.68 -0.88 5.51
CA MET A 107 -9.82 -1.24 6.92
C MET A 107 -9.86 -0.05 7.87
N ARG A 108 -9.49 1.16 7.42
CA ARG A 108 -9.46 2.36 8.28
C ARG A 108 -10.82 2.62 8.95
N LYS A 109 -11.91 2.39 8.25
CA LYS A 109 -13.29 2.57 8.77
C LYS A 109 -13.67 1.56 9.89
N HIS A 110 -12.91 0.48 10.01
CA HIS A 110 -13.15 -0.58 11.01
C HIS A 110 -12.17 -0.51 12.18
N LEU A 111 -11.17 0.35 12.12
CA LEU A 111 -10.21 0.51 13.22
C LEU A 111 -10.89 1.10 14.44
N THR A 112 -10.43 0.71 15.61
CA THR A 112 -10.93 1.19 16.90
C THR A 112 -9.82 1.68 17.80
N GLY A 113 -10.16 2.58 18.74
CA GLY A 113 -9.29 3.00 19.82
C GLY A 113 -7.89 3.44 19.34
N GLU A 114 -6.88 2.78 19.83
CA GLU A 114 -5.48 3.08 19.50
C GLU A 114 -5.15 2.89 18.02
N ALA A 115 -5.67 1.84 17.39
CA ALA A 115 -5.43 1.60 15.97
C ALA A 115 -5.97 2.73 15.09
N GLN A 116 -7.12 3.31 15.46
CA GLN A 116 -7.67 4.47 14.79
C GLN A 116 -6.77 5.71 14.99
N SER A 117 -6.27 5.94 16.20
CA SER A 117 -5.38 7.06 16.48
C SER A 117 -4.08 6.99 15.67
N TYR A 118 -3.52 5.80 15.45
CA TYR A 118 -2.36 5.60 14.56
C TYR A 118 -2.70 5.87 13.10
N ALA A 119 -3.89 5.48 12.65
CA ALA A 119 -4.33 5.74 11.28
C ALA A 119 -4.68 7.21 11.04
N ASP A 120 -5.19 7.91 12.04
CA ASP A 120 -5.62 9.31 11.98
C ASP A 120 -4.51 10.28 12.39
N GLY A 121 -3.53 9.83 13.16
CA GLY A 121 -2.35 10.59 13.55
C GLY A 121 -1.48 10.92 12.33
N GLY A 122 -1.66 12.13 11.79
CA GLY A 122 -1.01 12.58 10.55
C GLY A 122 0.51 12.48 10.55
N ASP A 123 1.14 12.50 11.72
CA ASP A 123 2.60 12.44 11.85
C ASP A 123 3.15 11.05 11.56
N LEU A 124 2.60 10.01 12.14
CA LEU A 124 3.08 8.63 11.96
C LEU A 124 3.01 8.17 10.51
N LEU A 125 1.90 8.42 9.82
CA LEU A 125 1.76 8.08 8.40
C LEU A 125 2.59 8.99 7.50
N ARG A 126 2.86 10.23 7.91
CA ARG A 126 3.75 11.14 7.20
C ARG A 126 5.20 10.70 7.32
N GLU A 127 5.68 10.41 8.53
CA GLU A 127 7.03 9.89 8.79
C GLU A 127 7.26 8.53 8.11
N ALA A 128 6.25 7.66 8.15
CA ALA A 128 6.27 6.42 7.41
C ALA A 128 6.41 6.66 5.90
N ALA A 129 5.64 7.59 5.33
CA ALA A 129 5.71 7.91 3.91
C ALA A 129 7.01 8.62 3.51
N ALA A 130 7.67 9.31 4.44
CA ALA A 130 8.97 9.94 4.24
C ALA A 130 10.15 8.95 4.36
N GLY A 131 9.90 7.71 4.81
CA GLY A 131 10.94 6.73 5.09
C GLY A 131 11.66 6.96 6.42
N GLU A 132 11.17 7.88 7.24
CA GLU A 132 11.73 8.20 8.55
C GLU A 132 11.32 7.19 9.62
N LEU A 133 10.21 6.49 9.39
CA LEU A 133 9.67 5.49 10.28
C LEU A 133 9.66 4.13 9.58
N LEU A 134 10.42 3.17 10.10
CA LEU A 134 10.55 1.82 9.54
C LEU A 134 9.74 0.77 10.30
N MET A 135 9.48 0.99 11.59
CA MET A 135 8.76 0.05 12.42
C MET A 135 7.99 0.76 13.52
N VAL A 136 6.80 0.26 13.79
CA VAL A 136 5.97 0.64 14.94
C VAL A 136 5.63 -0.60 15.74
N SER A 137 5.64 -0.49 17.04
CA SER A 137 5.24 -1.56 17.94
C SER A 137 4.23 -1.04 18.96
N GLY A 138 3.25 -1.85 19.27
CA GLY A 138 2.25 -1.50 20.26
C GLY A 138 1.66 -2.70 20.96
N VAL A 139 0.89 -2.44 21.99
CA VAL A 139 0.04 -3.40 22.68
C VAL A 139 -1.37 -2.84 22.68
N SER A 140 -2.29 -3.57 22.09
CA SER A 140 -3.70 -3.15 21.99
C SER A 140 -4.62 -4.24 22.47
N ASN A 141 -5.70 -3.84 23.09
CA ASN A 141 -6.74 -4.78 23.52
C ASN A 141 -7.64 -5.18 22.34
N ARG A 142 -7.91 -4.25 21.41
CA ARG A 142 -8.78 -4.45 20.25
C ARG A 142 -8.32 -3.55 19.11
N LEU A 143 -8.01 -4.14 17.98
CA LEU A 143 -7.52 -3.40 16.81
C LEU A 143 -8.61 -3.03 15.80
N VAL A 144 -9.67 -3.85 15.74
CA VAL A 144 -10.72 -3.73 14.72
C VAL A 144 -12.08 -4.04 15.33
N ASN A 145 -13.09 -3.26 14.97
CA ASN A 145 -14.47 -3.57 15.32
C ASN A 145 -15.17 -4.24 14.14
N LEU A 146 -15.44 -5.52 14.26
CA LEU A 146 -16.13 -6.36 13.27
C LEU A 146 -17.48 -6.86 13.79
N GLY A 147 -18.24 -6.03 14.45
CA GLY A 147 -19.58 -6.39 14.93
C GLY A 147 -19.56 -7.40 16.07
N ASP A 148 -19.86 -8.65 15.78
CA ASP A 148 -20.11 -9.71 16.77
C ASP A 148 -18.85 -10.35 17.40
N MET A 149 -17.67 -9.76 17.26
CA MET A 149 -16.49 -10.26 17.96
C MET A 149 -16.66 -10.12 19.48
N PRO A 150 -16.44 -11.19 20.25
CA PRO A 150 -16.57 -11.15 21.71
C PRO A 150 -15.64 -10.10 22.31
N ASP A 151 -16.15 -9.42 23.33
CA ASP A 151 -15.48 -8.31 24.04
C ASP A 151 -14.38 -8.80 25.00
N GLU A 152 -13.89 -10.01 24.82
CA GLU A 152 -12.80 -10.56 25.59
C GLU A 152 -11.55 -9.74 25.32
N ALA A 153 -10.97 -9.22 26.41
CA ALA A 153 -9.78 -8.36 26.39
C ALA A 153 -8.53 -9.16 25.98
N ILE A 154 -8.42 -9.45 24.70
CA ILE A 154 -7.23 -10.05 24.12
C ILE A 154 -6.20 -8.95 23.99
N ARG A 155 -5.18 -8.95 24.86
CA ARG A 155 -4.02 -8.07 24.69
C ARG A 155 -3.12 -8.62 23.60
N LEU A 156 -3.08 -7.89 22.48
CA LEU A 156 -2.21 -8.20 21.35
C LEU A 156 -0.98 -7.31 21.39
N ARG A 157 0.20 -7.92 21.43
CA ARG A 157 1.43 -7.21 21.06
C ARG A 157 1.60 -7.33 19.54
N TRP A 158 1.74 -6.21 18.89
CA TRP A 158 1.88 -6.15 17.44
C TRP A 158 3.10 -5.34 17.03
N HIS A 159 3.62 -5.66 15.85
CA HIS A 159 4.68 -4.92 15.19
C HIS A 159 4.26 -4.66 13.76
N ALA A 160 4.32 -3.41 13.34
CA ALA A 160 4.13 -3.04 11.93
C ALA A 160 5.49 -2.69 11.34
N ILE A 161 5.87 -3.37 10.27
CA ILE A 161 7.06 -3.07 9.47
C ILE A 161 6.59 -2.31 8.25
N ILE A 162 7.15 -1.12 8.03
CA ILE A 162 6.83 -0.27 6.91
C ILE A 162 7.81 -0.56 5.79
N ARG A 163 7.29 -0.90 4.61
CA ARG A 163 8.10 -1.14 3.42
C ARG A 163 7.71 -0.16 2.33
N HIS A 164 8.71 0.48 1.76
CA HIS A 164 8.57 1.27 0.56
C HIS A 164 8.92 0.40 -0.64
N PHE A 165 8.02 0.36 -1.61
CA PHE A 165 8.30 -0.24 -2.90
C PHE A 165 8.63 0.88 -3.87
N ASP A 166 9.92 1.18 -3.97
CA ASP A 166 10.45 2.11 -4.97
C ASP A 166 10.34 1.55 -6.38
#